data_97f3a71d7894e2c5897066e89fc66b13
#
_entry.id   97f3a71d7894e2c5897066e89fc66b13
#
_cell.length_a   1.000
_cell.length_b   1.000
_cell.length_c   1.000
_cell.angle_alpha   90.00
_cell.angle_beta   90.00
_cell.angle_gamma   90.00
#
_symmetry.space_group_name_H-M   'P 1'
#
loop_
_entity.id
_entity.type
_entity.pdbx_description
1 polymer ?
#
loop_
_entity_poly.entity_id
_entity_poly.type
_entity_poly.pdbx_seq_one_letter_code
_entity_poly.pdbx_strand_id
1 'polypeptide(L)'
;MSAIAIVLSQMGHDVTGSDVKEVATLASVRAAGVRVRVGHDPSVVGDRDVVTASTAIPRDNVELRAALDRGVPFLTRAEILASMCERAVTVAVAGTHGKTTSSSVLRAMMAPSFDPSFLIGGEVLDLGVGARWTGSRYFVVEADESDGTHRELPVRAALVTNVDVDHLDHFGSFDDVVRSFEEFVAQVDGPVVVCADDPHLAATKALRRITYGSESSNADLVWSDVVYRDGRTSFTVSGRVGDRSIPPTLVSMRLRGDHNVSNVTGCLALAVELGVDPAEAIAAVADFGGVGRRFDVRAVVDGITLVDDYAHLPREIRAVLAAARGSQEWRRVMAVFQPNRFNRMVHMWPEYADAFVSADVVVVADIYSSGTAPIAGVTGRLVADAVVAAHPELPVHYVEARHELAGVVSSLLEPGDVCVSMGCGDVEFLPDEIVAIRQSLTTEDAPDER
;
A
#
# COMPACT_ATOMS: atom_id res chain seq x y z
N MET A 1 13.86 -4.81 -0.25
CA MET A 1 15.09 -5.14 0.53
C MET A 1 15.48 -4.03 1.50
N SER A 2 15.28 -2.75 1.17
CA SER A 2 15.65 -1.60 2.03
C SER A 2 15.10 -1.72 3.47
N ALA A 3 13.81 -2.03 3.63
CA ALA A 3 13.18 -2.22 4.94
C ALA A 3 13.83 -3.36 5.77
N ILE A 4 14.17 -4.48 5.13
CA ILE A 4 14.88 -5.60 5.77
C ILE A 4 16.28 -5.15 6.22
N ALA A 5 17.02 -4.45 5.36
CA ALA A 5 18.35 -3.96 5.69
C ALA A 5 18.34 -2.99 6.88
N ILE A 6 17.35 -2.07 6.94
CA ILE A 6 17.15 -1.14 8.06
C ILE A 6 16.92 -1.91 9.35
N VAL A 7 15.98 -2.84 9.36
CA VAL A 7 15.65 -3.62 10.57
C VAL A 7 16.82 -4.45 11.04
N LEU A 8 17.53 -5.15 10.13
CA LEU A 8 18.72 -5.94 10.50
C LEU A 8 19.82 -5.06 11.09
N SER A 9 20.07 -3.87 10.53
CA SER A 9 21.04 -2.93 11.09
C SER A 9 20.64 -2.47 12.49
N GLN A 10 19.36 -2.17 12.72
CA GLN A 10 18.84 -1.78 14.04
C GLN A 10 18.83 -2.94 15.04
N MET A 11 18.79 -4.19 14.58
CA MET A 11 19.00 -5.40 15.39
C MET A 11 20.47 -5.60 15.79
N GLY A 12 21.40 -4.79 15.27
CA GLY A 12 22.82 -4.83 15.60
C GLY A 12 23.67 -5.65 14.63
N HIS A 13 23.13 -6.06 13.48
CA HIS A 13 23.91 -6.72 12.43
C HIS A 13 24.75 -5.73 11.63
N ASP A 14 25.92 -6.14 11.16
CA ASP A 14 26.74 -5.39 10.21
C ASP A 14 26.21 -5.60 8.79
N VAL A 15 25.40 -4.66 8.30
CA VAL A 15 24.71 -4.79 7.02
C VAL A 15 25.39 -3.98 5.93
N THR A 16 25.63 -4.64 4.81
CA THR A 16 26.06 -4.01 3.55
C THR A 16 25.11 -4.39 2.43
N GLY A 17 24.96 -3.54 1.44
CA GLY A 17 24.13 -3.82 0.29
C GLY A 17 24.56 -3.08 -0.96
N SER A 18 24.00 -3.48 -2.09
CA SER A 18 24.18 -2.84 -3.39
C SER A 18 22.84 -2.63 -4.11
N ASP A 19 22.76 -1.61 -4.92
CA ASP A 19 21.67 -1.38 -5.86
C ASP A 19 22.23 -0.89 -7.19
N VAL A 20 21.55 -1.19 -8.31
CA VAL A 20 22.02 -0.74 -9.65
C VAL A 20 21.92 0.76 -9.82
N LYS A 21 21.02 1.43 -9.07
CA LYS A 21 20.73 2.87 -9.20
C LYS A 21 20.75 3.57 -7.85
N GLU A 22 21.14 4.83 -7.87
CA GLU A 22 20.88 5.74 -6.76
C GLU A 22 19.38 6.07 -6.74
N VAL A 23 18.67 5.70 -5.66
CA VAL A 23 17.26 5.96 -5.46
C VAL A 23 17.04 6.62 -4.09
N ALA A 24 15.98 7.41 -3.96
CA ALA A 24 15.70 8.19 -2.74
C ALA A 24 15.71 7.34 -1.45
N THR A 25 15.20 6.10 -1.53
CA THR A 25 15.17 5.17 -0.39
C THR A 25 16.54 4.79 0.15
N LEU A 26 17.63 4.90 -0.66
CA LEU A 26 18.99 4.60 -0.18
C LEU A 26 19.47 5.59 0.86
N ALA A 27 18.95 6.82 0.88
CA ALA A 27 19.27 7.80 1.93
C ALA A 27 18.82 7.30 3.31
N SER A 28 17.60 6.79 3.44
CA SER A 28 17.07 6.21 4.68
C SER A 28 17.83 4.95 5.10
N VAL A 29 18.23 4.11 4.14
CA VAL A 29 19.03 2.90 4.40
C VAL A 29 20.39 3.27 4.97
N ARG A 30 21.08 4.27 4.37
CA ARG A 30 22.37 4.78 4.89
C ARG A 30 22.24 5.44 6.26
N ALA A 31 21.17 6.21 6.48
CA ALA A 31 20.86 6.82 7.78
C ALA A 31 20.67 5.78 8.89
N ALA A 32 20.19 4.59 8.54
CA ALA A 32 20.07 3.46 9.47
C ALA A 32 21.41 2.72 9.73
N GLY A 33 22.54 3.20 9.20
CA GLY A 33 23.87 2.62 9.43
C GLY A 33 24.27 1.53 8.42
N VAL A 34 23.48 1.28 7.40
CA VAL A 34 23.78 0.29 6.34
C VAL A 34 24.77 0.90 5.35
N ARG A 35 25.85 0.19 5.05
CA ARG A 35 26.79 0.60 4.00
C ARG A 35 26.27 0.19 2.63
N VAL A 36 25.85 1.17 1.83
CA VAL A 36 25.24 0.94 0.51
C VAL A 36 26.18 1.43 -0.60
N ARG A 37 26.38 0.58 -1.61
CA ARG A 37 27.09 0.87 -2.86
C ARG A 37 26.09 0.94 -4.03
N VAL A 38 26.36 1.82 -4.97
CA VAL A 38 25.68 1.82 -6.27
C VAL A 38 26.50 1.01 -7.26
N GLY A 39 25.87 0.11 -7.98
CA GLY A 39 26.50 -0.92 -8.83
C GLY A 39 26.85 -2.19 -8.07
N HIS A 40 26.79 -3.32 -8.79
CA HIS A 40 27.13 -4.64 -8.24
C HIS A 40 28.64 -4.91 -8.34
N ASP A 41 29.20 -5.46 -7.24
CA ASP A 41 30.63 -5.79 -7.14
C ASP A 41 30.84 -7.04 -6.27
N PRO A 42 31.50 -8.11 -6.77
CA PRO A 42 31.75 -9.33 -6.01
C PRO A 42 32.48 -9.11 -4.68
N SER A 43 33.23 -8.01 -4.55
CA SER A 43 33.96 -7.67 -3.32
C SER A 43 33.05 -7.31 -2.14
N VAL A 44 31.79 -6.91 -2.41
CA VAL A 44 30.80 -6.57 -1.36
C VAL A 44 30.44 -7.79 -0.51
N VAL A 45 30.51 -8.98 -1.08
CA VAL A 45 30.24 -10.24 -0.35
C VAL A 45 31.26 -10.45 0.77
N GLY A 46 32.56 -10.18 0.51
CA GLY A 46 33.60 -10.20 1.57
C GLY A 46 33.54 -11.41 2.50
N ASP A 47 33.63 -11.15 3.81
CA ASP A 47 33.53 -12.15 4.90
C ASP A 47 32.12 -12.13 5.54
N ARG A 48 31.08 -12.08 4.72
CA ARG A 48 29.69 -12.05 5.18
C ARG A 48 29.25 -13.42 5.66
N ASP A 49 28.48 -13.47 6.76
CA ASP A 49 27.91 -14.72 7.28
C ASP A 49 26.75 -15.21 6.42
N VAL A 50 26.01 -14.28 5.78
CA VAL A 50 24.84 -14.58 4.93
C VAL A 50 24.65 -13.52 3.86
N VAL A 51 24.12 -13.92 2.71
CA VAL A 51 23.71 -13.04 1.61
C VAL A 51 22.22 -13.26 1.34
N THR A 52 21.50 -12.17 1.08
CA THR A 52 20.11 -12.20 0.65
C THR A 52 19.88 -11.24 -0.51
N ALA A 53 18.90 -11.50 -1.36
CA ALA A 53 18.57 -10.65 -2.50
C ALA A 53 17.07 -10.61 -2.76
N SER A 54 16.63 -9.56 -3.49
CA SER A 54 15.29 -9.49 -4.06
C SER A 54 15.10 -10.57 -5.12
N THR A 55 13.88 -11.06 -5.28
CA THR A 55 13.48 -11.97 -6.37
C THR A 55 13.69 -11.37 -7.77
N ALA A 56 13.79 -10.05 -7.87
CA ALA A 56 14.10 -9.34 -9.12
C ALA A 56 15.58 -9.46 -9.55
N ILE A 57 16.47 -9.92 -8.66
CA ILE A 57 17.89 -10.06 -8.98
C ILE A 57 18.13 -11.37 -9.75
N PRO A 58 18.71 -11.31 -10.97
CA PRO A 58 18.98 -12.50 -11.76
C PRO A 58 19.98 -13.45 -11.05
N ARG A 59 19.80 -14.75 -11.23
CA ARG A 59 20.67 -15.78 -10.62
C ARG A 59 22.13 -15.71 -11.07
N ASP A 60 22.41 -15.06 -12.19
CA ASP A 60 23.75 -14.84 -12.72
C ASP A 60 24.39 -13.51 -12.24
N ASN A 61 23.78 -12.84 -11.28
CA ASN A 61 24.34 -11.65 -10.65
C ASN A 61 25.73 -11.94 -10.06
N VAL A 62 26.67 -11.04 -10.24
CA VAL A 62 28.09 -11.23 -9.88
C VAL A 62 28.31 -11.40 -8.37
N GLU A 63 27.47 -10.77 -7.54
CA GLU A 63 27.53 -10.88 -6.08
C GLU A 63 26.96 -12.22 -5.61
N LEU A 64 25.84 -12.67 -6.20
CA LEU A 64 25.26 -13.99 -5.89
C LEU A 64 26.23 -15.13 -6.29
N ARG A 65 26.89 -15.02 -7.45
CA ARG A 65 27.93 -15.97 -7.85
C ARG A 65 29.11 -15.97 -6.88
N ALA A 66 29.59 -14.78 -6.49
CA ALA A 66 30.69 -14.67 -5.53
C ALA A 66 30.33 -15.28 -4.16
N ALA A 67 29.08 -15.14 -3.70
CA ALA A 67 28.60 -15.77 -2.48
C ALA A 67 28.65 -17.31 -2.61
N LEU A 68 28.12 -17.83 -3.71
CA LEU A 68 28.11 -19.28 -3.99
C LEU A 68 29.53 -19.84 -4.06
N ASP A 69 30.46 -19.19 -4.82
CA ASP A 69 31.84 -19.62 -5.00
C ASP A 69 32.62 -19.65 -3.68
N ARG A 70 32.26 -18.79 -2.72
CA ARG A 70 32.87 -18.71 -1.39
C ARG A 70 32.18 -19.57 -0.34
N GLY A 71 31.05 -20.24 -0.69
CA GLY A 71 30.27 -21.04 0.23
C GLY A 71 29.53 -20.21 1.29
N VAL A 72 29.27 -18.90 1.02
CA VAL A 72 28.46 -18.04 1.89
C VAL A 72 26.99 -18.44 1.73
N PRO A 73 26.25 -18.75 2.83
CA PRO A 73 24.84 -19.08 2.78
C PRO A 73 24.03 -17.98 2.10
N PHE A 74 23.12 -18.39 1.21
CA PHE A 74 22.14 -17.51 0.59
C PHE A 74 20.76 -17.79 1.19
N LEU A 75 20.10 -16.75 1.71
CA LEU A 75 18.71 -16.78 2.14
C LEU A 75 17.86 -15.97 1.15
N THR A 76 16.73 -16.51 0.77
CA THR A 76 15.70 -15.79 0.02
C THR A 76 15.16 -14.61 0.85
N ARG A 77 14.44 -13.70 0.19
CA ARG A 77 13.74 -12.61 0.90
C ARG A 77 12.77 -13.16 1.95
N ALA A 78 12.06 -14.24 1.66
CA ALA A 78 11.13 -14.89 2.58
C ALA A 78 11.85 -15.49 3.79
N GLU A 79 12.94 -16.26 3.57
CA GLU A 79 13.70 -16.89 4.65
C GLU A 79 14.34 -15.86 5.60
N ILE A 80 14.93 -14.78 5.09
CA ILE A 80 15.48 -13.73 5.96
C ILE A 80 14.39 -13.01 6.75
N LEU A 81 13.24 -12.73 6.14
CA LEU A 81 12.10 -12.13 6.82
C LEU A 81 11.52 -13.08 7.89
N ALA A 82 11.39 -14.38 7.58
CA ALA A 82 10.95 -15.38 8.55
C ALA A 82 11.89 -15.47 9.76
N SER A 83 13.21 -15.42 9.53
CA SER A 83 14.19 -15.42 10.63
C SER A 83 14.10 -14.18 11.54
N MET A 84 13.73 -13.03 10.96
CA MET A 84 13.44 -11.81 11.74
C MET A 84 12.15 -11.97 12.56
N CYS A 85 11.12 -12.56 11.96
CA CYS A 85 9.83 -12.82 12.58
C CYS A 85 9.95 -13.74 13.81
N GLU A 86 10.89 -14.67 13.83
CA GLU A 86 11.16 -15.54 15.00
C GLU A 86 11.68 -14.78 16.23
N ARG A 87 12.15 -13.53 16.07
CA ARG A 87 12.72 -12.74 17.17
C ARG A 87 11.68 -12.03 18.04
N ALA A 88 10.42 -12.01 17.62
CA ALA A 88 9.33 -11.35 18.33
C ALA A 88 8.00 -12.09 18.09
N VAL A 89 6.95 -11.65 18.77
CA VAL A 89 5.57 -12.09 18.47
C VAL A 89 5.14 -11.40 17.18
N THR A 90 5.17 -12.13 16.08
CA THR A 90 4.83 -11.60 14.76
C THR A 90 3.34 -11.47 14.61
N VAL A 91 2.91 -10.24 14.28
CA VAL A 91 1.54 -9.86 13.94
C VAL A 91 1.50 -9.49 12.46
N ALA A 92 0.88 -10.33 11.64
CA ALA A 92 0.86 -10.16 10.20
C ALA A 92 -0.43 -9.49 9.71
N VAL A 93 -0.30 -8.64 8.71
CA VAL A 93 -1.45 -8.11 7.96
C VAL A 93 -1.34 -8.60 6.52
N ALA A 94 -2.33 -9.39 6.11
CA ALA A 94 -2.46 -9.99 4.78
C ALA A 94 -3.76 -9.55 4.09
N GLY A 95 -3.90 -9.89 2.82
CA GLY A 95 -5.05 -9.60 1.97
C GLY A 95 -4.62 -8.96 0.66
N THR A 96 -5.43 -9.06 -0.36
CA THR A 96 -5.10 -8.50 -1.68
C THR A 96 -4.96 -6.97 -1.62
N HIS A 97 -5.89 -6.29 -0.94
CA HIS A 97 -5.93 -4.84 -0.82
C HIS A 97 -5.86 -4.38 0.65
N GLY A 98 -5.34 -3.17 0.87
CA GLY A 98 -5.36 -2.51 2.18
C GLY A 98 -4.25 -2.94 3.15
N LYS A 99 -3.36 -3.86 2.80
CA LYS A 99 -2.26 -4.35 3.66
C LYS A 99 -1.44 -3.23 4.27
N THR A 100 -0.89 -2.35 3.46
CA THR A 100 0.00 -1.26 3.89
C THR A 100 -0.69 -0.28 4.84
N THR A 101 -1.91 0.13 4.50
CA THR A 101 -2.72 1.00 5.36
C THR A 101 -3.05 0.32 6.68
N SER A 102 -3.52 -0.93 6.63
CA SER A 102 -3.88 -1.69 7.84
C SER A 102 -2.68 -1.99 8.73
N SER A 103 -1.52 -2.35 8.17
CA SER A 103 -0.29 -2.54 8.95
C SER A 103 0.14 -1.26 9.67
N SER A 104 0.02 -0.11 8.99
CA SER A 104 0.36 1.19 9.56
C SER A 104 -0.61 1.61 10.67
N VAL A 105 -1.91 1.44 10.44
CA VAL A 105 -2.97 1.70 11.44
C VAL A 105 -2.82 0.78 12.65
N LEU A 106 -2.63 -0.52 12.42
CA LEU A 106 -2.43 -1.49 13.52
C LEU A 106 -1.21 -1.13 14.36
N ARG A 107 -0.10 -0.79 13.71
CA ARG A 107 1.10 -0.27 14.39
C ARG A 107 0.79 0.97 15.22
N ALA A 108 0.02 1.93 14.68
CA ALA A 108 -0.35 3.14 15.40
C ALA A 108 -1.22 2.83 16.63
N MET A 109 -2.23 1.95 16.49
CA MET A 109 -3.09 1.52 17.59
C MET A 109 -2.32 0.77 18.70
N MET A 110 -1.29 -0.01 18.32
CA MET A 110 -0.48 -0.76 19.28
C MET A 110 0.61 0.08 19.95
N ALA A 111 0.97 1.23 19.39
CA ALA A 111 2.11 2.04 19.83
C ALA A 111 2.02 2.52 21.28
N PRO A 112 0.88 3.02 21.79
CA PRO A 112 0.79 3.49 23.17
C PRO A 112 1.08 2.42 24.21
N SER A 113 0.66 1.16 23.92
CA SER A 113 0.82 0.04 24.86
C SER A 113 2.12 -0.75 24.67
N PHE A 114 2.63 -0.85 23.44
CA PHE A 114 3.66 -1.84 23.10
C PHE A 114 4.84 -1.30 22.29
N ASP A 115 4.71 -0.12 21.63
CA ASP A 115 5.68 0.40 20.67
C ASP A 115 6.27 -0.68 19.73
N PRO A 116 5.44 -1.36 18.92
CA PRO A 116 5.87 -2.52 18.16
C PRO A 116 6.96 -2.18 17.15
N SER A 117 7.90 -3.11 16.94
CA SER A 117 8.72 -3.14 15.74
C SER A 117 7.82 -3.32 14.52
N PHE A 118 8.21 -2.84 13.34
CA PHE A 118 7.39 -2.97 12.14
C PHE A 118 8.20 -3.04 10.86
N LEU A 119 7.62 -3.71 9.85
CA LEU A 119 8.09 -3.75 8.47
C LEU A 119 6.87 -3.69 7.55
N ILE A 120 6.67 -2.53 6.93
CA ILE A 120 5.50 -2.15 6.16
C ILE A 120 5.94 -1.76 4.75
N GLY A 121 5.11 -2.04 3.74
CA GLY A 121 5.43 -1.81 2.33
C GLY A 121 5.45 -0.34 1.89
N GLY A 122 5.02 0.59 2.76
CA GLY A 122 4.99 2.03 2.51
C GLY A 122 5.57 2.84 3.65
N GLU A 123 5.79 4.13 3.42
CA GLU A 123 6.23 5.08 4.43
C GLU A 123 5.04 5.50 5.31
N VAL A 124 5.17 5.33 6.62
CA VAL A 124 4.22 5.88 7.61
C VAL A 124 4.54 7.38 7.75
N LEU A 125 3.63 8.25 7.31
CA LEU A 125 3.91 9.70 7.17
C LEU A 125 4.33 10.34 8.49
N ASP A 126 3.72 9.97 9.61
CA ASP A 126 4.08 10.51 10.94
C ASP A 126 5.49 10.12 11.40
N LEU A 127 6.11 9.11 10.77
CA LEU A 127 7.40 8.58 11.17
C LEU A 127 8.49 8.79 10.10
N GLY A 128 8.11 9.08 8.86
CA GLY A 128 9.01 9.20 7.71
C GLY A 128 9.72 7.89 7.34
N VAL A 129 9.24 6.74 7.81
CA VAL A 129 9.86 5.43 7.56
C VAL A 129 8.81 4.33 7.43
N GLY A 130 9.12 3.28 6.63
CA GLY A 130 8.30 2.08 6.49
C GLY A 130 8.76 0.90 7.37
N ALA A 131 9.90 1.03 8.06
CA ALA A 131 10.43 -0.05 8.89
C ALA A 131 11.22 0.49 10.08
N ARG A 132 11.06 -0.18 11.24
CA ARG A 132 11.79 0.13 12.47
C ARG A 132 11.85 -1.10 13.38
N TRP A 133 13.01 -1.35 13.96
CA TRP A 133 13.17 -2.29 15.06
C TRP A 133 13.28 -1.53 16.39
N THR A 134 12.31 -1.73 17.29
CA THR A 134 12.26 -1.07 18.60
C THR A 134 12.77 -1.97 19.73
N GLY A 135 12.94 -3.28 19.47
CA GLY A 135 13.19 -4.28 20.48
C GLY A 135 11.93 -4.68 21.27
N SER A 136 10.76 -4.24 20.86
CA SER A 136 9.47 -4.60 21.45
C SER A 136 9.19 -6.09 21.33
N ARG A 137 8.30 -6.59 22.21
CA ARG A 137 7.74 -7.94 22.12
C ARG A 137 7.05 -8.22 20.80
N TYR A 138 6.43 -7.22 20.16
CA TYR A 138 5.65 -7.38 18.95
C TYR A 138 6.39 -6.87 17.71
N PHE A 139 6.20 -7.57 16.60
CA PHE A 139 6.65 -7.20 15.29
C PHE A 139 5.49 -7.21 14.30
N VAL A 140 5.04 -6.03 13.84
CA VAL A 140 3.98 -5.87 12.85
C VAL A 140 4.59 -5.97 11.46
N VAL A 141 4.15 -6.93 10.65
CA VAL A 141 4.65 -7.15 9.30
C VAL A 141 3.52 -7.16 8.28
N GLU A 142 3.76 -6.52 7.16
CA GLU A 142 2.96 -6.69 5.97
C GLU A 142 3.31 -8.02 5.30
N ALA A 143 2.34 -8.94 5.25
CA ALA A 143 2.51 -10.28 4.69
C ALA A 143 2.05 -10.28 3.22
N ASP A 144 3.04 -10.22 2.31
CA ASP A 144 2.80 -10.10 0.87
C ASP A 144 2.58 -11.49 0.25
N GLU A 145 1.45 -11.62 -0.47
CA GLU A 145 1.09 -12.84 -1.19
C GLU A 145 1.73 -12.92 -2.58
N SER A 146 2.20 -11.81 -3.14
CA SER A 146 2.63 -11.71 -4.55
C SER A 146 3.71 -12.71 -4.99
N ASP A 147 4.54 -13.13 -4.05
CA ASP A 147 5.61 -14.13 -4.23
C ASP A 147 5.47 -15.33 -3.29
N GLY A 148 4.33 -15.45 -2.60
CA GLY A 148 4.05 -16.52 -1.65
C GLY A 148 4.72 -16.37 -0.28
N THR A 149 5.47 -15.28 -0.02
CA THR A 149 6.18 -15.03 1.24
C THR A 149 5.27 -15.12 2.46
N HIS A 150 4.00 -14.68 2.37
CA HIS A 150 3.06 -14.71 3.49
C HIS A 150 2.93 -16.10 4.15
N ARG A 151 3.04 -17.20 3.38
CA ARG A 151 2.94 -18.57 3.88
C ARG A 151 4.20 -19.10 4.57
N GLU A 152 5.33 -18.38 4.42
CA GLU A 152 6.60 -18.79 5.00
C GLU A 152 6.87 -18.13 6.36
N LEU A 153 6.03 -17.16 6.75
CA LEU A 153 6.23 -16.39 7.97
C LEU A 153 5.71 -17.13 9.21
N PRO A 154 6.47 -17.19 10.32
CA PRO A 154 6.01 -17.73 11.60
C PRO A 154 5.10 -16.71 12.31
N VAL A 155 3.79 -16.72 11.98
CA VAL A 155 2.81 -15.74 12.43
C VAL A 155 2.09 -16.20 13.69
N ARG A 156 1.97 -15.31 14.69
CA ARG A 156 1.28 -15.54 15.96
C ARG A 156 -0.10 -14.88 16.03
N ALA A 157 -0.35 -13.88 15.22
CA ALA A 157 -1.66 -13.26 15.09
C ALA A 157 -1.77 -12.62 13.70
N ALA A 158 -2.95 -12.60 13.10
CA ALA A 158 -3.12 -12.04 11.76
C ALA A 158 -4.40 -11.24 11.61
N LEU A 159 -4.34 -10.25 10.71
CA LEU A 159 -5.49 -9.61 10.08
C LEU A 159 -5.47 -9.98 8.60
N VAL A 160 -6.59 -10.46 8.07
CA VAL A 160 -6.78 -10.66 6.62
C VAL A 160 -7.93 -9.76 6.16
N THR A 161 -7.60 -8.82 5.27
CA THR A 161 -8.52 -7.74 4.89
C THR A 161 -9.54 -8.17 3.85
N ASN A 162 -9.09 -8.82 2.79
CA ASN A 162 -9.92 -9.28 1.66
C ASN A 162 -9.13 -10.26 0.78
N VAL A 163 -9.85 -10.97 -0.09
CA VAL A 163 -9.28 -11.81 -1.16
C VAL A 163 -9.89 -11.38 -2.49
N ASP A 164 -9.05 -11.01 -3.44
CA ASP A 164 -9.47 -10.54 -4.76
C ASP A 164 -8.53 -11.07 -5.85
N VAL A 165 -8.91 -10.85 -7.10
CA VAL A 165 -8.13 -11.28 -8.26
C VAL A 165 -6.90 -10.39 -8.43
N ASP A 166 -5.74 -10.90 -8.07
CA ASP A 166 -4.42 -10.32 -8.42
C ASP A 166 -3.37 -11.44 -8.50
N HIS A 167 -2.19 -11.12 -9.01
CA HIS A 167 -1.02 -12.01 -9.07
C HIS A 167 -1.28 -13.37 -9.74
N LEU A 168 -2.20 -13.44 -10.74
CA LEU A 168 -2.49 -14.67 -11.47
C LEU A 168 -1.30 -15.22 -12.25
N ASP A 169 -0.31 -14.38 -12.55
CA ASP A 169 0.99 -14.79 -13.12
C ASP A 169 1.80 -15.66 -12.14
N HIS A 170 1.60 -15.49 -10.83
CA HIS A 170 2.20 -16.34 -9.80
C HIS A 170 1.31 -17.54 -9.44
N PHE A 171 0.01 -17.31 -9.21
CA PHE A 171 -0.90 -18.35 -8.71
C PHE A 171 -1.52 -19.22 -9.80
N GLY A 172 -1.70 -18.69 -11.01
CA GLY A 172 -2.32 -19.41 -12.14
C GLY A 172 -3.85 -19.30 -12.17
N SER A 173 -4.54 -19.33 -11.05
CA SER A 173 -6.00 -19.18 -10.97
C SER A 173 -6.44 -18.43 -9.72
N PHE A 174 -7.66 -17.88 -9.73
CA PHE A 174 -8.25 -17.25 -8.54
C PHE A 174 -8.49 -18.25 -7.41
N ASP A 175 -8.85 -19.49 -7.72
CA ASP A 175 -9.01 -20.55 -6.71
C ASP A 175 -7.68 -20.85 -5.99
N ASP A 176 -6.56 -20.71 -6.67
CA ASP A 176 -5.24 -20.86 -6.04
C ASP A 176 -4.89 -19.68 -5.15
N VAL A 177 -5.33 -18.45 -5.51
CA VAL A 177 -5.23 -17.27 -4.61
C VAL A 177 -6.03 -17.53 -3.34
N VAL A 178 -7.30 -17.91 -3.44
CA VAL A 178 -8.16 -18.21 -2.28
C VAL A 178 -7.52 -19.29 -1.40
N ARG A 179 -7.08 -20.40 -2.00
CA ARG A 179 -6.42 -21.49 -1.29
C ARG A 179 -5.16 -21.02 -0.54
N SER A 180 -4.38 -20.15 -1.15
CA SER A 180 -3.18 -19.59 -0.52
C SER A 180 -3.47 -18.79 0.75
N PHE A 181 -4.56 -18.03 0.78
CA PHE A 181 -5.02 -17.35 1.99
C PHE A 181 -5.61 -18.32 3.02
N GLU A 182 -6.32 -19.37 2.59
CA GLU A 182 -6.79 -20.42 3.50
C GLU A 182 -5.62 -21.13 4.19
N GLU A 183 -4.57 -21.48 3.44
CA GLU A 183 -3.32 -22.08 3.97
C GLU A 183 -2.63 -21.12 4.94
N PHE A 184 -2.53 -19.83 4.60
CA PHE A 184 -1.98 -18.81 5.49
C PHE A 184 -2.75 -18.73 6.80
N VAL A 185 -4.08 -18.63 6.75
CA VAL A 185 -4.94 -18.56 7.94
C VAL A 185 -4.80 -19.81 8.81
N ALA A 186 -4.72 -20.98 8.18
CA ALA A 186 -4.64 -22.28 8.89
C ALA A 186 -3.33 -22.46 9.67
N GLN A 187 -2.24 -21.82 9.26
CA GLN A 187 -0.93 -21.94 9.92
C GLN A 187 -0.70 -20.92 11.05
N VAL A 188 -1.58 -19.91 11.22
CA VAL A 188 -1.44 -18.92 12.28
C VAL A 188 -1.68 -19.56 13.64
N ASP A 189 -0.67 -19.50 14.51
CA ASP A 189 -0.71 -20.07 15.85
C ASP A 189 -1.29 -19.05 16.86
N GLY A 190 -2.54 -18.61 16.63
CA GLY A 190 -3.22 -17.66 17.49
C GLY A 190 -4.44 -17.01 16.83
N PRO A 191 -4.82 -15.79 17.23
CA PRO A 191 -6.02 -15.13 16.71
C PRO A 191 -5.83 -14.68 15.26
N VAL A 192 -6.88 -14.90 14.47
CA VAL A 192 -7.00 -14.38 13.10
C VAL A 192 -8.27 -13.55 12.99
N VAL A 193 -8.10 -12.29 12.65
CA VAL A 193 -9.20 -11.35 12.36
C VAL A 193 -9.45 -11.34 10.86
N VAL A 194 -10.69 -11.58 10.43
CA VAL A 194 -11.07 -11.66 9.02
C VAL A 194 -12.30 -10.82 8.71
N CYS A 195 -12.35 -10.25 7.52
CA CYS A 195 -13.48 -9.48 7.03
C CYS A 195 -14.67 -10.41 6.73
N ALA A 196 -15.81 -10.19 7.39
CA ALA A 196 -17.02 -10.95 7.18
C ALA A 196 -17.82 -10.50 5.94
N ASP A 197 -17.55 -9.30 5.43
CA ASP A 197 -18.11 -8.81 4.18
C ASP A 197 -17.44 -9.44 2.95
N ASP A 198 -16.28 -10.11 3.14
CA ASP A 198 -15.59 -10.84 2.08
C ASP A 198 -16.07 -12.30 2.05
N PRO A 199 -16.72 -12.75 0.95
CA PRO A 199 -17.32 -14.09 0.87
C PRO A 199 -16.26 -15.22 0.93
N HIS A 200 -15.02 -14.96 0.51
CA HIS A 200 -13.94 -15.94 0.51
C HIS A 200 -13.34 -16.11 1.91
N LEU A 201 -13.39 -15.04 2.75
CA LEU A 201 -12.93 -15.08 4.13
C LEU A 201 -14.02 -15.54 5.11
N ALA A 202 -15.29 -15.38 4.76
CA ALA A 202 -16.42 -15.71 5.62
C ALA A 202 -16.43 -17.18 6.08
N ALA A 203 -15.89 -18.11 5.30
CA ALA A 203 -15.82 -19.54 5.59
C ALA A 203 -14.46 -20.05 6.06
N THR A 204 -13.42 -19.20 6.13
CA THR A 204 -12.06 -19.62 6.51
C THR A 204 -12.01 -20.19 7.92
N LYS A 205 -11.21 -21.23 8.11
CA LYS A 205 -11.04 -21.92 9.39
C LYS A 205 -9.73 -21.48 10.03
N ALA A 206 -9.81 -20.86 11.19
CA ALA A 206 -8.67 -20.49 12.02
C ALA A 206 -8.80 -21.13 13.41
N LEU A 207 -7.67 -21.29 14.09
CA LEU A 207 -7.65 -21.80 15.47
C LEU A 207 -8.49 -20.91 16.42
N ARG A 208 -8.36 -19.61 16.26
CA ARG A 208 -9.14 -18.59 16.97
C ARG A 208 -9.54 -17.50 15.97
N ARG A 209 -10.76 -17.59 15.48
CA ARG A 209 -11.30 -16.67 14.46
C ARG A 209 -12.10 -15.55 15.11
N ILE A 210 -11.84 -14.32 14.68
CA ILE A 210 -12.60 -13.11 15.03
C ILE A 210 -13.01 -12.47 13.71
N THR A 211 -14.27 -12.00 13.65
CA THR A 211 -14.82 -11.40 12.44
C THR A 211 -15.06 -9.91 12.64
N TYR A 212 -14.87 -9.15 11.58
CA TYR A 212 -15.28 -7.75 11.52
C TYR A 212 -15.98 -7.46 10.20
N GLY A 213 -16.81 -6.43 10.17
CA GLY A 213 -17.50 -6.04 8.93
C GLY A 213 -18.51 -4.93 9.11
N SER A 214 -19.28 -4.68 8.07
CA SER A 214 -20.41 -3.76 8.10
C SER A 214 -21.51 -4.27 9.03
N GLU A 215 -22.44 -3.40 9.44
CA GLU A 215 -23.59 -3.75 10.27
C GLU A 215 -24.40 -4.92 9.69
N SER A 216 -24.43 -5.05 8.36
CA SER A 216 -25.14 -6.14 7.67
C SER A 216 -24.42 -7.50 7.73
N SER A 217 -23.17 -7.56 8.15
CA SER A 217 -22.34 -8.78 8.10
C SER A 217 -22.55 -9.75 9.25
N ASN A 218 -23.19 -9.33 10.34
CA ASN A 218 -23.33 -10.09 11.58
C ASN A 218 -21.98 -10.55 12.19
N ALA A 219 -20.97 -9.69 12.09
CA ALA A 219 -19.61 -9.93 12.58
C ALA A 219 -19.49 -9.68 14.11
N ASP A 220 -18.39 -10.14 14.70
CA ASP A 220 -18.08 -9.92 16.14
C ASP A 220 -17.90 -8.43 16.45
N LEU A 221 -17.26 -7.67 15.54
CA LEU A 221 -17.12 -6.21 15.59
C LEU A 221 -17.67 -5.61 14.30
N VAL A 222 -18.65 -4.73 14.41
CA VAL A 222 -19.31 -4.10 13.26
C VAL A 222 -19.10 -2.59 13.25
N TRP A 223 -19.11 -2.02 12.02
CA TRP A 223 -19.15 -0.59 11.80
C TRP A 223 -20.44 -0.15 11.14
N SER A 224 -20.90 1.06 11.47
CA SER A 224 -22.11 1.71 10.94
C SER A 224 -21.96 3.24 10.91
N ASP A 225 -22.97 3.94 10.41
CA ASP A 225 -23.15 5.39 10.49
C ASP A 225 -21.94 6.19 9.95
N VAL A 226 -21.44 5.82 8.78
CA VAL A 226 -20.28 6.49 8.16
C VAL A 226 -20.67 7.89 7.69
N VAL A 227 -19.91 8.89 8.14
CA VAL A 227 -20.08 10.31 7.78
C VAL A 227 -18.75 10.89 7.35
N TYR A 228 -18.76 11.54 6.20
CA TYR A 228 -17.63 12.30 5.66
C TYR A 228 -17.88 13.79 5.85
N ARG A 229 -17.03 14.46 6.62
CA ARG A 229 -17.14 15.89 6.86
C ARG A 229 -15.79 16.50 7.25
N ASP A 230 -15.50 17.68 6.71
CA ASP A 230 -14.34 18.50 7.10
C ASP A 230 -12.99 17.73 7.04
N GLY A 231 -12.79 16.97 5.97
CA GLY A 231 -11.57 16.17 5.76
C GLY A 231 -11.45 14.94 6.68
N ARG A 232 -12.49 14.60 7.40
CA ARG A 232 -12.51 13.45 8.32
C ARG A 232 -13.61 12.45 7.96
N THR A 233 -13.33 11.19 8.26
CA THR A 233 -14.32 10.10 8.25
C THR A 233 -14.66 9.77 9.69
N SER A 234 -15.96 9.78 10.01
CA SER A 234 -16.47 9.38 11.32
C SER A 234 -17.43 8.22 11.14
N PHE A 235 -17.41 7.24 12.05
CA PHE A 235 -18.28 6.07 12.03
C PHE A 235 -18.43 5.49 13.44
N THR A 236 -19.43 4.66 13.65
CA THR A 236 -19.67 3.97 14.91
C THR A 236 -19.12 2.54 14.82
N VAL A 237 -18.38 2.09 15.84
CA VAL A 237 -18.04 0.67 16.02
C VAL A 237 -18.75 0.11 17.22
N SER A 238 -19.23 -1.15 17.13
CA SER A 238 -19.83 -1.85 18.26
C SER A 238 -19.70 -3.36 18.12
N GLY A 239 -19.69 -4.08 19.23
CA GLY A 239 -19.61 -5.54 19.21
C GLY A 239 -18.84 -6.12 20.38
N ARG A 240 -18.19 -7.25 20.12
CA ARG A 240 -17.40 -7.98 21.14
C ARG A 240 -16.14 -8.58 20.48
N VAL A 241 -15.00 -8.39 21.13
CA VAL A 241 -13.74 -9.00 20.73
C VAL A 241 -13.22 -9.82 21.91
N GLY A 242 -13.19 -11.14 21.77
CA GLY A 242 -12.91 -12.03 22.90
C GLY A 242 -13.87 -11.78 24.07
N ASP A 243 -13.33 -11.51 25.26
CA ASP A 243 -14.12 -11.20 26.44
C ASP A 243 -14.47 -9.70 26.57
N ARG A 244 -13.96 -8.85 25.71
CA ARG A 244 -14.17 -7.40 25.76
C ARG A 244 -15.40 -6.98 24.96
N SER A 245 -16.35 -6.33 25.60
CA SER A 245 -17.49 -5.67 24.95
C SER A 245 -17.09 -4.26 24.54
N ILE A 246 -17.38 -3.90 23.29
CA ILE A 246 -17.21 -2.55 22.76
C ILE A 246 -18.62 -1.99 22.54
N PRO A 247 -19.11 -1.11 23.43
CA PRO A 247 -20.38 -0.45 23.23
C PRO A 247 -20.32 0.44 21.98
N PRO A 248 -21.46 0.90 21.43
CA PRO A 248 -21.44 1.85 20.31
C PRO A 248 -20.50 3.03 20.60
N THR A 249 -19.39 3.09 19.88
CA THR A 249 -18.30 4.04 20.12
C THR A 249 -17.98 4.75 18.80
N LEU A 250 -17.92 6.08 18.86
CA LEU A 250 -17.55 6.91 17.71
C LEU A 250 -16.05 6.83 17.45
N VAL A 251 -15.69 6.54 16.22
CA VAL A 251 -14.34 6.63 15.68
C VAL A 251 -14.30 7.81 14.70
N SER A 252 -13.27 8.64 14.77
CA SER A 252 -13.05 9.72 13.81
C SER A 252 -11.61 9.71 13.36
N MET A 253 -11.36 9.70 12.05
CA MET A 253 -10.03 9.56 11.43
C MET A 253 -9.86 10.47 10.23
N ARG A 254 -8.61 10.66 9.78
CA ARG A 254 -8.29 11.40 8.55
C ARG A 254 -8.33 10.54 7.30
N LEU A 255 -8.24 9.22 7.45
CA LEU A 255 -8.34 8.28 6.33
C LEU A 255 -9.74 8.36 5.69
N ARG A 256 -9.80 8.32 4.36
CA ARG A 256 -11.03 8.48 3.59
C ARG A 256 -11.53 7.15 3.01
N GLY A 257 -12.85 7.04 2.84
CA GLY A 257 -13.51 5.93 2.16
C GLY A 257 -13.87 4.75 3.04
N ASP A 258 -14.94 4.04 2.65
CA ASP A 258 -15.49 2.89 3.37
C ASP A 258 -14.47 1.75 3.52
N HIS A 259 -13.59 1.58 2.53
CA HIS A 259 -12.51 0.60 2.61
C HIS A 259 -11.58 0.85 3.79
N ASN A 260 -11.31 2.12 4.14
CA ASN A 260 -10.51 2.46 5.31
C ASN A 260 -11.31 2.34 6.62
N VAL A 261 -12.63 2.56 6.60
CA VAL A 261 -13.51 2.23 7.74
C VAL A 261 -13.40 0.75 8.07
N SER A 262 -13.51 -0.11 7.05
CA SER A 262 -13.31 -1.55 7.18
C SER A 262 -11.92 -1.91 7.71
N ASN A 263 -10.86 -1.37 7.10
CA ASN A 263 -9.47 -1.61 7.52
C ASN A 263 -9.24 -1.25 8.99
N VAL A 264 -9.70 -0.06 9.42
CA VAL A 264 -9.56 0.44 10.81
C VAL A 264 -10.35 -0.43 11.77
N THR A 265 -11.56 -0.90 11.41
CA THR A 265 -12.35 -1.81 12.24
C THR A 265 -11.64 -3.15 12.45
N GLY A 266 -11.06 -3.73 11.39
CA GLY A 266 -10.27 -4.95 11.50
C GLY A 266 -9.02 -4.76 12.36
N CYS A 267 -8.31 -3.64 12.20
CA CYS A 267 -7.15 -3.30 13.05
C CYS A 267 -7.54 -3.14 14.51
N LEU A 268 -8.68 -2.48 14.79
CA LEU A 268 -9.20 -2.34 16.16
C LEU A 268 -9.51 -3.70 16.78
N ALA A 269 -10.18 -4.59 16.04
CA ALA A 269 -10.45 -5.94 16.50
C ALA A 269 -9.15 -6.68 16.90
N LEU A 270 -8.12 -6.63 16.05
CA LEU A 270 -6.86 -7.31 16.34
C LEU A 270 -6.09 -6.64 17.49
N ALA A 271 -6.01 -5.30 17.53
CA ALA A 271 -5.33 -4.57 18.61
C ALA A 271 -5.97 -4.87 19.98
N VAL A 272 -7.31 -4.87 20.07
CA VAL A 272 -8.05 -5.21 21.30
C VAL A 272 -7.82 -6.66 21.72
N GLU A 273 -7.82 -7.58 20.76
CA GLU A 273 -7.51 -9.00 21.01
C GLU A 273 -6.11 -9.20 21.56
N LEU A 274 -5.13 -8.40 21.10
CA LEU A 274 -3.75 -8.42 21.60
C LEU A 274 -3.56 -7.68 22.92
N GLY A 275 -4.62 -7.08 23.47
CA GLY A 275 -4.62 -6.49 24.80
C GLY A 275 -4.56 -4.96 24.85
N VAL A 276 -4.62 -4.26 23.71
CA VAL A 276 -4.73 -2.79 23.67
C VAL A 276 -6.10 -2.37 24.22
N ASP A 277 -6.15 -1.29 24.97
CA ASP A 277 -7.42 -0.71 25.39
C ASP A 277 -8.16 -0.09 24.18
N PRO A 278 -9.46 -0.38 23.98
CA PRO A 278 -10.21 0.14 22.83
C PRO A 278 -10.17 1.66 22.70
N ALA A 279 -10.22 2.41 23.81
CA ALA A 279 -10.19 3.86 23.78
C ALA A 279 -8.81 4.40 23.38
N GLU A 280 -7.72 3.76 23.83
CA GLU A 280 -6.35 4.09 23.41
C GLU A 280 -6.16 3.81 21.90
N ALA A 281 -6.63 2.66 21.40
CA ALA A 281 -6.55 2.30 20.00
C ALA A 281 -7.33 3.30 19.11
N ILE A 282 -8.54 3.69 19.52
CA ILE A 282 -9.36 4.68 18.80
C ILE A 282 -8.70 6.06 18.82
N ALA A 283 -8.14 6.49 19.96
CA ALA A 283 -7.44 7.76 20.06
C ALA A 283 -6.21 7.80 19.14
N ALA A 284 -5.46 6.70 19.06
CA ALA A 284 -4.26 6.62 18.22
C ALA A 284 -4.57 6.76 16.71
N VAL A 285 -5.75 6.28 16.26
CA VAL A 285 -6.14 6.43 14.84
C VAL A 285 -6.68 7.80 14.50
N ALA A 286 -7.19 8.54 15.49
CA ALA A 286 -7.76 9.86 15.28
C ALA A 286 -6.72 10.86 14.73
N ASP A 287 -5.47 10.76 15.15
CA ASP A 287 -4.36 11.62 14.75
C ASP A 287 -3.44 10.98 13.71
N PHE A 288 -3.71 9.75 13.29
CA PHE A 288 -2.90 9.04 12.31
C PHE A 288 -2.82 9.81 10.98
N GLY A 289 -1.61 10.19 10.58
CA GLY A 289 -1.36 11.06 9.42
C GLY A 289 -1.49 10.38 8.07
N GLY A 290 -1.57 9.05 8.04
CA GLY A 290 -1.69 8.28 6.80
C GLY A 290 -0.39 7.57 6.39
N VAL A 291 -0.41 7.09 5.16
CA VAL A 291 0.69 6.34 4.54
C VAL A 291 1.00 7.00 3.20
N GLY A 292 2.26 7.20 2.91
CA GLY A 292 2.68 7.74 1.62
C GLY A 292 2.11 6.94 0.47
N ARG A 293 1.66 7.63 -0.56
CA ARG A 293 1.00 7.06 -1.73
C ARG A 293 -0.30 6.29 -1.43
N ARG A 294 -1.05 6.65 -0.37
CA ARG A 294 -2.39 6.11 -0.04
C ARG A 294 -3.33 7.26 0.28
N PHE A 295 -3.96 7.82 -0.75
CA PHE A 295 -4.67 9.09 -0.73
C PHE A 295 -3.81 10.19 -0.10
N ASP A 296 -2.56 10.26 -0.51
CA ASP A 296 -1.54 11.15 0.03
C ASP A 296 -1.71 12.54 -0.57
N VAL A 297 -2.17 13.50 0.24
CA VAL A 297 -2.32 14.89 -0.18
C VAL A 297 -0.94 15.55 -0.22
N ARG A 298 -0.36 15.62 -1.42
CA ARG A 298 1.00 16.12 -1.65
C ARG A 298 1.08 17.64 -1.61
N ALA A 299 0.08 18.33 -2.14
CA ALA A 299 0.06 19.77 -2.19
C ALA A 299 -1.35 20.34 -2.39
N VAL A 300 -1.52 21.61 -2.05
CA VAL A 300 -2.62 22.47 -2.49
C VAL A 300 -2.01 23.68 -3.17
N VAL A 301 -2.30 23.90 -4.45
CA VAL A 301 -1.80 25.01 -5.26
C VAL A 301 -2.94 25.60 -6.07
N ASP A 302 -3.08 26.92 -6.10
CA ASP A 302 -4.15 27.68 -6.79
C ASP A 302 -5.57 27.18 -6.48
N GLY A 303 -5.81 26.70 -5.24
CA GLY A 303 -7.09 26.12 -4.85
C GLY A 303 -7.35 24.71 -5.40
N ILE A 304 -6.34 24.05 -5.95
CA ILE A 304 -6.37 22.67 -6.46
C ILE A 304 -5.67 21.76 -5.45
N THR A 305 -6.30 20.66 -5.08
CA THR A 305 -5.70 19.63 -4.23
C THR A 305 -5.06 18.54 -5.10
N LEU A 306 -3.77 18.26 -4.87
CA LEU A 306 -3.01 17.24 -5.59
C LEU A 306 -2.77 16.04 -4.69
N VAL A 307 -3.25 14.87 -5.12
CA VAL A 307 -3.22 13.60 -4.38
C VAL A 307 -2.43 12.56 -5.15
N ASP A 308 -1.55 11.82 -4.48
CA ASP A 308 -0.90 10.62 -5.01
C ASP A 308 -1.48 9.37 -4.37
N ASP A 309 -1.80 8.36 -5.19
CA ASP A 309 -2.28 7.06 -4.73
C ASP A 309 -1.64 5.91 -5.52
N TYR A 310 -1.32 4.84 -4.83
CA TYR A 310 -0.71 3.65 -5.43
C TYR A 310 -1.72 2.76 -6.16
N ALA A 311 -3.02 3.10 -6.13
CA ALA A 311 -4.09 2.34 -6.78
C ALA A 311 -3.76 2.06 -8.24
N HIS A 312 -3.81 0.80 -8.61
CA HIS A 312 -3.46 0.35 -9.97
C HIS A 312 -4.34 -0.79 -10.49
N LEU A 313 -5.24 -1.30 -9.65
CA LEU A 313 -6.27 -2.26 -10.02
C LEU A 313 -7.64 -1.58 -10.12
N PRO A 314 -8.56 -2.07 -10.97
CA PRO A 314 -9.87 -1.43 -11.17
C PRO A 314 -10.66 -1.18 -9.89
N ARG A 315 -10.65 -2.15 -8.96
CA ARG A 315 -11.34 -2.05 -7.67
C ARG A 315 -10.70 -0.98 -6.75
N GLU A 316 -9.39 -0.87 -6.75
CA GLU A 316 -8.66 0.15 -5.97
C GLU A 316 -8.97 1.55 -6.49
N ILE A 317 -8.87 1.75 -7.83
CA ILE A 317 -9.19 3.02 -8.49
C ILE A 317 -10.61 3.45 -8.14
N ARG A 318 -11.58 2.54 -8.26
CA ARG A 318 -12.97 2.79 -7.93
C ARG A 318 -13.14 3.23 -6.48
N ALA A 319 -12.47 2.55 -5.54
CA ALA A 319 -12.54 2.86 -4.11
C ALA A 319 -11.94 4.24 -3.79
N VAL A 320 -10.78 4.56 -4.37
CA VAL A 320 -10.09 5.85 -4.18
C VAL A 320 -10.92 7.01 -4.74
N LEU A 321 -11.45 6.88 -5.95
CA LEU A 321 -12.27 7.92 -6.58
C LEU A 321 -13.62 8.08 -5.88
N ALA A 322 -14.23 6.99 -5.39
CA ALA A 322 -15.44 7.05 -4.58
C ALA A 322 -15.18 7.76 -3.24
N ALA A 323 -14.03 7.54 -2.62
CA ALA A 323 -13.62 8.25 -1.40
C ALA A 323 -13.42 9.76 -1.65
N ALA A 324 -12.80 10.14 -2.79
CA ALA A 324 -12.69 11.53 -3.18
C ALA A 324 -14.06 12.18 -3.40
N ARG A 325 -14.94 11.53 -4.15
CA ARG A 325 -16.30 12.02 -4.44
C ARG A 325 -17.15 12.10 -3.18
N GLY A 326 -17.09 11.09 -2.32
CA GLY A 326 -17.89 10.98 -1.10
C GLY A 326 -17.56 12.03 -0.04
N SER A 327 -16.33 12.55 -0.02
CA SER A 327 -15.91 13.59 0.91
C SER A 327 -16.63 14.93 0.70
N GLN A 328 -17.13 15.20 -0.52
CA GLN A 328 -17.80 16.45 -0.91
C GLN A 328 -16.98 17.73 -0.67
N GLU A 329 -15.65 17.60 -0.57
CA GLU A 329 -14.75 18.73 -0.34
C GLU A 329 -14.38 19.48 -1.62
N TRP A 330 -14.48 18.80 -2.75
CA TRP A 330 -14.03 19.32 -4.04
C TRP A 330 -15.17 19.45 -5.05
N ARG A 331 -15.02 20.42 -5.93
CA ARG A 331 -16.00 20.68 -6.99
C ARG A 331 -16.00 19.59 -8.07
N ARG A 332 -14.79 19.18 -8.50
CA ARG A 332 -14.56 18.13 -9.49
C ARG A 332 -13.50 17.16 -9.01
N VAL A 333 -13.60 15.93 -9.45
CA VAL A 333 -12.60 14.88 -9.25
C VAL A 333 -11.96 14.58 -10.60
N MET A 334 -10.69 14.92 -10.75
CA MET A 334 -9.88 14.54 -11.92
C MET A 334 -9.08 13.28 -11.57
N ALA A 335 -9.27 12.22 -12.34
CA ALA A 335 -8.50 10.99 -12.22
C ALA A 335 -7.37 11.01 -13.26
N VAL A 336 -6.12 10.84 -12.79
CA VAL A 336 -4.98 10.60 -13.67
C VAL A 336 -4.47 9.19 -13.40
N PHE A 337 -4.44 8.34 -14.41
CA PHE A 337 -4.09 6.95 -14.26
C PHE A 337 -2.93 6.54 -15.17
N GLN A 338 -1.91 5.91 -14.60
CA GLN A 338 -0.82 5.28 -15.33
C GLN A 338 -0.91 3.75 -15.18
N PRO A 339 -1.38 3.03 -16.22
CA PRO A 339 -1.35 1.57 -16.24
C PRO A 339 0.07 1.04 -16.06
N ASN A 340 0.22 -0.16 -15.49
CA ASN A 340 1.53 -0.76 -15.32
C ASN A 340 1.57 -2.22 -15.77
N ARG A 341 2.74 -2.65 -16.24
CA ARG A 341 3.07 -3.99 -16.76
C ARG A 341 2.29 -4.35 -18.02
N PHE A 342 2.99 -4.53 -19.13
CA PHE A 342 2.38 -4.89 -20.40
C PHE A 342 1.64 -6.24 -20.35
N ASN A 343 2.18 -7.24 -19.66
CA ASN A 343 1.56 -8.56 -19.50
C ASN A 343 0.22 -8.47 -18.73
N ARG A 344 0.11 -7.60 -17.72
CA ARG A 344 -1.17 -7.35 -17.03
C ARG A 344 -2.19 -6.73 -17.97
N MET A 345 -1.79 -5.70 -18.71
CA MET A 345 -2.69 -4.94 -19.58
C MET A 345 -3.24 -5.79 -20.74
N VAL A 346 -2.51 -6.78 -21.25
CA VAL A 346 -3.03 -7.72 -22.27
C VAL A 346 -4.40 -8.29 -21.91
N HIS A 347 -4.63 -8.58 -20.64
CA HIS A 347 -5.83 -9.28 -20.18
C HIS A 347 -6.79 -8.38 -19.42
N MET A 348 -6.29 -7.43 -18.62
CA MET A 348 -7.11 -6.68 -17.67
C MET A 348 -7.66 -5.36 -18.19
N TRP A 349 -7.20 -4.84 -19.33
CA TRP A 349 -7.67 -3.54 -19.82
C TRP A 349 -9.20 -3.39 -19.91
N PRO A 350 -10.02 -4.42 -20.22
CA PRO A 350 -11.47 -4.26 -20.28
C PRO A 350 -12.10 -4.00 -18.90
N GLU A 351 -11.47 -4.48 -17.81
CA GLU A 351 -12.00 -4.34 -16.45
C GLU A 351 -11.93 -2.90 -15.92
N TYR A 352 -11.11 -2.06 -16.57
CA TYR A 352 -11.01 -0.63 -16.23
C TYR A 352 -12.16 0.21 -16.75
N ALA A 353 -13.02 -0.31 -17.63
CA ALA A 353 -14.10 0.44 -18.24
C ALA A 353 -14.96 1.21 -17.22
N ASP A 354 -15.31 0.57 -16.09
CA ASP A 354 -16.14 1.14 -15.03
C ASP A 354 -15.35 1.66 -13.82
N ALA A 355 -14.02 1.70 -13.91
CA ALA A 355 -13.19 2.06 -12.75
C ALA A 355 -13.25 3.56 -12.39
N PHE A 356 -13.63 4.41 -13.35
CA PHE A 356 -13.54 5.87 -13.25
C PHE A 356 -14.88 6.58 -13.12
N VAL A 357 -15.98 5.88 -12.87
CA VAL A 357 -17.35 6.43 -12.82
C VAL A 357 -17.54 7.54 -11.77
N SER A 358 -16.68 7.64 -10.78
CA SER A 358 -16.70 8.71 -9.77
C SER A 358 -15.86 9.93 -10.14
N ALA A 359 -15.18 9.93 -11.30
CA ALA A 359 -14.43 11.09 -11.80
C ALA A 359 -15.29 11.97 -12.71
N ASP A 360 -14.93 13.25 -12.80
CA ASP A 360 -15.50 14.21 -13.76
C ASP A 360 -14.65 14.33 -15.03
N VAL A 361 -13.34 14.03 -14.90
CA VAL A 361 -12.37 14.03 -16.00
C VAL A 361 -11.39 12.90 -15.77
N VAL A 362 -11.03 12.18 -16.83
CA VAL A 362 -10.04 11.10 -16.78
C VAL A 362 -8.87 11.42 -17.72
N VAL A 363 -7.66 11.27 -17.22
CA VAL A 363 -6.44 11.33 -18.03
C VAL A 363 -5.72 9.99 -17.88
N VAL A 364 -5.51 9.29 -18.99
CA VAL A 364 -4.79 8.01 -19.02
C VAL A 364 -3.43 8.22 -19.65
N ALA A 365 -2.37 7.91 -18.94
CA ALA A 365 -1.00 7.89 -19.46
C ALA A 365 -0.69 6.56 -20.17
N ASP A 366 0.45 6.48 -20.84
CA ASP A 366 0.90 5.19 -21.38
C ASP A 366 1.48 4.28 -20.28
N ILE A 367 1.67 3.00 -20.64
CA ILE A 367 2.01 1.94 -19.69
C ILE A 367 3.42 2.13 -19.10
N TYR A 368 3.50 2.17 -17.78
CA TYR A 368 4.76 2.02 -17.06
C TYR A 368 5.20 0.55 -17.07
N SER A 369 6.38 0.27 -17.61
CA SER A 369 6.82 -1.09 -17.92
C SER A 369 6.98 -2.00 -16.67
N SER A 370 7.39 -1.45 -15.54
CA SER A 370 7.69 -2.22 -14.31
C SER A 370 8.56 -3.48 -14.57
N GLY A 371 9.51 -3.37 -15.50
CA GLY A 371 10.39 -4.48 -15.87
C GLY A 371 9.82 -5.48 -16.90
N THR A 372 8.59 -5.27 -17.39
CA THR A 372 8.02 -6.08 -18.48
C THR A 372 8.35 -5.51 -19.85
N ALA A 373 8.57 -6.37 -20.84
CA ALA A 373 8.85 -5.93 -22.21
C ALA A 373 7.58 -5.39 -22.89
N PRO A 374 7.69 -4.36 -23.75
CA PRO A 374 6.57 -3.87 -24.56
C PRO A 374 5.98 -4.98 -25.43
N ILE A 375 4.65 -4.98 -25.56
CA ILE A 375 3.88 -5.92 -26.38
C ILE A 375 3.17 -5.12 -27.48
N ALA A 376 3.34 -5.54 -28.73
CA ALA A 376 2.75 -4.84 -29.87
C ALA A 376 1.23 -4.70 -29.73
N GLY A 377 0.70 -3.47 -29.89
CA GLY A 377 -0.70 -3.14 -29.76
C GLY A 377 -1.22 -3.00 -28.33
N VAL A 378 -0.37 -3.18 -27.31
CA VAL A 378 -0.74 -3.01 -25.89
C VAL A 378 -0.18 -1.68 -25.42
N THR A 379 -1.06 -0.70 -25.19
CA THR A 379 -0.75 0.64 -24.72
C THR A 379 -1.81 1.11 -23.71
N GLY A 380 -1.56 2.21 -23.03
CA GLY A 380 -2.56 2.84 -22.13
C GLY A 380 -3.83 3.27 -22.85
N ARG A 381 -3.78 3.46 -24.17
CA ARG A 381 -4.94 3.78 -25.00
C ARG A 381 -6.06 2.73 -24.90
N LEU A 382 -5.73 1.45 -24.69
CA LEU A 382 -6.73 0.41 -24.49
C LEU A 382 -7.66 0.69 -23.31
N VAL A 383 -7.10 1.22 -22.21
CA VAL A 383 -7.89 1.63 -21.05
C VAL A 383 -8.73 2.86 -21.39
N ALA A 384 -8.15 3.88 -22.00
CA ALA A 384 -8.89 5.09 -22.41
C ALA A 384 -10.07 4.74 -23.33
N ASP A 385 -9.83 3.91 -24.34
CA ASP A 385 -10.87 3.49 -25.30
C ASP A 385 -11.97 2.66 -24.62
N ALA A 386 -11.64 1.81 -23.65
CA ALA A 386 -12.62 1.05 -22.88
C ALA A 386 -13.53 1.97 -22.03
N VAL A 387 -12.97 2.99 -21.39
CA VAL A 387 -13.73 3.97 -20.61
C VAL A 387 -14.65 4.78 -21.51
N VAL A 388 -14.14 5.29 -22.65
CA VAL A 388 -14.95 6.05 -23.65
C VAL A 388 -16.09 5.19 -24.18
N ALA A 389 -15.84 3.90 -24.46
CA ALA A 389 -16.87 3.01 -24.97
C ALA A 389 -17.98 2.74 -23.96
N ALA A 390 -17.63 2.61 -22.66
CA ALA A 390 -18.60 2.38 -21.60
C ALA A 390 -19.32 3.66 -21.13
N HIS A 391 -18.62 4.79 -21.13
CA HIS A 391 -19.08 6.09 -20.59
C HIS A 391 -18.80 7.23 -21.58
N PRO A 392 -19.56 7.33 -22.71
CA PRO A 392 -19.28 8.32 -23.77
C PRO A 392 -19.39 9.78 -23.32
N GLU A 393 -20.10 10.06 -22.23
CA GLU A 393 -20.25 11.40 -21.63
C GLU A 393 -19.08 11.82 -20.74
N LEU A 394 -18.24 10.87 -20.33
CA LEU A 394 -17.09 11.14 -19.45
C LEU A 394 -15.91 11.66 -20.30
N PRO A 395 -15.41 12.88 -20.06
CA PRO A 395 -14.23 13.38 -20.74
C PRO A 395 -13.00 12.52 -20.44
N VAL A 396 -12.43 11.88 -21.46
CA VAL A 396 -11.24 11.04 -21.35
C VAL A 396 -10.14 11.55 -22.27
N HIS A 397 -8.95 11.78 -21.73
CA HIS A 397 -7.75 12.19 -22.43
C HIS A 397 -6.70 11.09 -22.37
N TYR A 398 -6.07 10.76 -23.49
CA TYR A 398 -4.92 9.86 -23.52
C TYR A 398 -3.64 10.65 -23.79
N VAL A 399 -2.63 10.46 -22.95
CA VAL A 399 -1.33 11.11 -23.06
C VAL A 399 -0.27 10.02 -23.24
N GLU A 400 0.27 9.90 -24.45
CA GLU A 400 1.26 8.86 -24.78
C GLU A 400 2.62 9.17 -24.15
N ALA A 401 3.10 10.41 -24.31
CA ALA A 401 4.41 10.81 -23.83
C ALA A 401 4.38 11.24 -22.36
N ARG A 402 5.03 10.49 -21.48
CA ARG A 402 5.04 10.76 -20.02
C ARG A 402 5.46 12.20 -19.68
N HIS A 403 6.42 12.75 -20.42
CA HIS A 403 6.92 14.12 -20.16
C HIS A 403 5.90 15.23 -20.49
N GLU A 404 4.85 14.94 -21.27
CA GLU A 404 3.78 15.88 -21.56
C GLU A 404 2.65 15.84 -20.51
N LEU A 405 2.60 14.78 -19.69
CA LEU A 405 1.48 14.50 -18.79
C LEU A 405 1.19 15.66 -17.83
N ALA A 406 2.22 16.21 -17.18
CA ALA A 406 2.05 17.30 -16.22
C ALA A 406 1.50 18.58 -16.88
N GLY A 407 1.96 18.91 -18.09
CA GLY A 407 1.46 20.06 -18.86
C GLY A 407 0.00 19.90 -19.26
N VAL A 408 -0.37 18.74 -19.79
CA VAL A 408 -1.77 18.43 -20.14
C VAL A 408 -2.67 18.48 -18.93
N VAL A 409 -2.32 17.78 -17.85
CA VAL A 409 -3.12 17.75 -16.61
C VAL A 409 -3.26 19.15 -16.03
N SER A 410 -2.16 19.93 -15.93
CA SER A 410 -2.19 21.29 -15.41
C SER A 410 -3.12 22.21 -16.19
N SER A 411 -3.22 22.03 -17.53
CA SER A 411 -4.10 22.84 -18.40
C SER A 411 -5.59 22.54 -18.22
N LEU A 412 -5.94 21.33 -17.72
CA LEU A 412 -7.32 20.89 -17.50
C LEU A 412 -7.84 21.20 -16.09
N LEU A 413 -6.92 21.44 -15.14
CA LEU A 413 -7.24 21.69 -13.73
C LEU A 413 -7.76 23.11 -13.48
N GLU A 414 -8.81 23.21 -12.66
CA GLU A 414 -9.43 24.45 -12.21
C GLU A 414 -9.45 24.56 -10.67
N PRO A 415 -9.52 25.78 -10.12
CA PRO A 415 -9.69 25.96 -8.68
C PRO A 415 -10.92 25.23 -8.13
N GLY A 416 -10.74 24.52 -7.02
CA GLY A 416 -11.75 23.66 -6.41
C GLY A 416 -11.70 22.20 -6.87
N ASP A 417 -10.77 21.82 -7.74
CA ASP A 417 -10.58 20.44 -8.17
C ASP A 417 -9.73 19.67 -7.17
N VAL A 418 -9.95 18.33 -7.14
CA VAL A 418 -8.95 17.38 -6.69
C VAL A 418 -8.41 16.60 -7.89
N CYS A 419 -7.10 16.54 -8.01
CA CYS A 419 -6.39 15.72 -8.97
C CYS A 419 -5.82 14.50 -8.24
N VAL A 420 -6.31 13.32 -8.57
CA VAL A 420 -5.84 12.06 -7.98
C VAL A 420 -4.99 11.35 -9.02
N SER A 421 -3.67 11.34 -8.81
CA SER A 421 -2.73 10.57 -9.62
C SER A 421 -2.62 9.14 -9.08
N MET A 422 -2.84 8.15 -9.96
CA MET A 422 -2.93 6.74 -9.59
C MET A 422 -2.01 5.87 -10.43
N GLY A 423 -1.27 4.97 -9.76
CA GLY A 423 -0.38 4.02 -10.42
C GLY A 423 0.85 3.66 -9.60
N CYS A 424 1.55 2.60 -10.01
CA CYS A 424 2.77 2.12 -9.34
C CYS A 424 4.07 2.72 -9.90
N GLY A 425 3.96 3.50 -10.97
CA GLY A 425 5.11 4.02 -11.72
C GLY A 425 5.48 5.45 -11.36
N ASP A 426 6.14 6.10 -12.30
CA ASP A 426 6.64 7.47 -12.17
C ASP A 426 5.55 8.55 -12.16
N VAL A 427 4.28 8.16 -12.25
CA VAL A 427 3.14 9.05 -11.99
C VAL A 427 3.16 9.61 -10.56
N GLU A 428 3.88 8.99 -9.64
CA GLU A 428 4.10 9.49 -8.27
C GLU A 428 4.72 10.89 -8.22
N PHE A 429 5.46 11.29 -9.26
CA PHE A 429 6.08 12.61 -9.35
C PHE A 429 5.14 13.67 -9.94
N LEU A 430 4.00 13.28 -10.47
CA LEU A 430 3.06 14.19 -11.14
C LEU A 430 2.58 15.36 -10.27
N PRO A 431 2.23 15.16 -8.97
CA PRO A 431 1.87 16.28 -8.10
C PRO A 431 2.97 17.35 -8.02
N ASP A 432 4.23 16.95 -7.85
CA ASP A 432 5.36 17.87 -7.72
C ASP A 432 5.65 18.57 -9.06
N GLU A 433 5.52 17.88 -10.18
CA GLU A 433 5.65 18.43 -11.53
C GLU A 433 4.58 19.49 -11.81
N ILE A 434 3.32 19.25 -11.41
CA ILE A 434 2.22 20.24 -11.56
C ILE A 434 2.48 21.48 -10.69
N VAL A 435 2.94 21.30 -9.45
CA VAL A 435 3.33 22.41 -8.57
C VAL A 435 4.39 23.29 -9.23
N ALA A 436 5.43 22.68 -9.79
CA ALA A 436 6.50 23.40 -10.47
C ALA A 436 5.99 24.21 -11.68
N ILE A 437 5.11 23.63 -12.50
CA ILE A 437 4.51 24.34 -13.65
C ILE A 437 3.69 25.54 -13.19
N ARG A 438 2.83 25.38 -12.18
CA ARG A 438 1.95 26.45 -11.71
C ARG A 438 2.70 27.58 -11.03
N GLN A 439 3.75 27.27 -10.29
CA GLN A 439 4.63 28.29 -9.68
C GLN A 439 5.40 29.10 -10.73
N SER A 440 5.80 28.48 -11.86
CA SER A 440 6.46 29.22 -12.94
C SER A 440 5.51 30.21 -13.62
N LEU A 441 4.24 29.85 -13.82
CA LEU A 441 3.23 30.72 -14.41
C LEU A 441 2.95 31.97 -13.53
N THR A 442 2.89 31.79 -12.22
CA THR A 442 2.68 32.92 -11.27
C THR A 442 3.86 33.89 -11.20
N THR A 443 5.08 33.44 -11.51
CA THR A 443 6.26 34.31 -11.56
C THR A 443 6.39 35.10 -12.86
N GLU A 444 5.85 34.63 -13.97
CA GLU A 444 5.84 35.32 -15.27
C GLU A 444 4.77 36.43 -15.34
N ASP A 445 3.67 36.29 -14.57
CA ASP A 445 2.58 37.29 -14.51
C ASP A 445 2.82 38.42 -13.49
N ALA A 446 3.93 38.39 -12.73
CA ALA A 446 4.29 39.52 -11.85
C ALA A 446 4.72 40.72 -12.71
N PRO A 447 4.03 41.88 -12.67
CA PRO A 447 4.42 43.07 -13.45
C PRO A 447 5.82 43.50 -13.00
N ASP A 448 6.69 43.76 -13.98
CA ASP A 448 8.04 44.30 -13.82
C ASP A 448 7.89 45.73 -13.19
N GLU A 449 7.86 45.78 -11.86
CA GLU A 449 7.93 47.08 -11.13
C GLU A 449 9.33 47.68 -11.32
N ARG A 450 9.51 48.40 -12.42
CA ARG A 450 10.63 49.32 -12.61
C ARG A 450 10.15 50.76 -12.66
#